data_c85fe26ce0d26b4c01240647b32bee7f
#
_entry.id   c85fe26ce0d26b4c01240647b32bee7f
#
_cell.length_a   1.000
_cell.length_b   1.000
_cell.length_c   1.000
_cell.angle_alpha   90.00
_cell.angle_beta   90.00
_cell.angle_gamma   90.00
#
_symmetry.space_group_name_H-M   'P 1'
#
loop_
_entity.id
_entity.type
_entity.pdbx_description
1 polymer ?
#
loop_
_entity_poly.entity_id
_entity_poly.type
_entity_poly.pdbx_seq_one_letter_code
_entity_poly.pdbx_strand_id
1 'polypeptide(L)'
;MCTAGSVFSLVNRSKMSGEFARSLGKGNLAPGPVPEGIIRLYSMRYCPFAQRTRLILKAKGINHEIVNINLKNKPEWFFEKNPFGMVPVLETSKGQLIYESPITCEYLDEAYPEKKLYPADPYEKAYQKMLLEYFSKVPPITYKYTLAIRNGEDASAPKSEYQEKLLKLEEMLANHKTKFFGGDSVSMIDYLIWPWFERMEGFQLLDKSEINSFGTNKNTESLWSFSDIWNNLPSTEE
;
A
#
# COMPACT_ATOMS: atom_id res chain seq x y z
N MET A 1 45.17 -39.15 13.12
CA MET A 1 44.08 -39.29 12.16
C MET A 1 42.79 -38.86 12.86
N CYS A 2 42.46 -37.58 12.75
CA CYS A 2 41.20 -37.06 13.34
C CYS A 2 40.34 -36.60 12.16
N THR A 3 39.24 -37.31 11.99
CA THR A 3 38.19 -36.99 11.00
C THR A 3 37.36 -35.83 11.50
N ALA A 4 37.43 -34.71 10.80
CA ALA A 4 36.58 -33.57 11.01
C ALA A 4 35.16 -33.89 10.53
N GLY A 5 34.25 -34.14 11.46
CA GLY A 5 32.83 -34.23 11.19
C GLY A 5 32.28 -32.86 10.86
N SER A 6 31.91 -32.68 9.60
CA SER A 6 31.20 -31.51 9.11
C SER A 6 29.81 -31.45 9.75
N VAL A 7 29.65 -30.55 10.72
CA VAL A 7 28.33 -30.16 11.22
C VAL A 7 27.73 -29.23 10.18
N PHE A 8 27.11 -29.78 9.15
CA PHE A 8 26.15 -29.06 8.37
C PHE A 8 24.96 -28.75 9.28
N SER A 9 25.04 -27.59 9.91
CA SER A 9 23.89 -26.93 10.51
C SER A 9 22.76 -26.97 9.49
N LEU A 10 21.72 -27.73 9.79
CA LEU A 10 20.42 -27.61 9.18
C LEU A 10 19.93 -26.20 9.47
N VAL A 11 20.35 -25.24 8.65
CA VAL A 11 19.69 -23.95 8.54
C VAL A 11 18.27 -24.30 8.13
N ASN A 12 17.43 -24.31 9.13
CA ASN A 12 16.00 -24.38 9.00
C ASN A 12 15.63 -23.47 7.84
N ARG A 13 15.16 -24.04 6.75
CA ARG A 13 14.45 -23.31 5.70
C ARG A 13 13.16 -22.81 6.33
N SER A 14 13.30 -21.88 7.27
CA SER A 14 12.22 -21.18 7.87
C SER A 14 11.57 -20.37 6.78
N LYS A 15 10.54 -21.01 6.20
CA LYS A 15 9.33 -20.34 5.78
C LYS A 15 9.58 -19.09 4.95
N MET A 16 9.37 -19.22 3.67
CA MET A 16 9.13 -18.10 2.77
C MET A 16 7.95 -17.26 3.32
N SER A 17 8.20 -16.50 4.38
CA SER A 17 7.32 -15.47 4.89
C SER A 17 7.75 -14.18 4.23
N GLY A 18 7.16 -13.86 3.10
CA GLY A 18 7.51 -12.66 2.36
C GLY A 18 6.44 -12.32 1.35
N GLU A 19 6.60 -11.18 0.72
CA GLU A 19 5.65 -10.65 -0.27
C GLU A 19 5.33 -11.68 -1.37
N PHE A 20 6.28 -12.54 -1.71
CA PHE A 20 6.17 -13.58 -2.75
C PHE A 20 5.73 -14.95 -2.22
N ALA A 21 5.49 -15.09 -0.92
CA ALA A 21 5.01 -16.34 -0.34
C ALA A 21 3.63 -16.74 -0.92
N ARG A 22 3.39 -18.06 -0.97
CA ARG A 22 2.11 -18.62 -1.41
C ARG A 22 0.97 -18.07 -0.54
N SER A 23 -0.13 -17.67 -1.18
CA SER A 23 -1.34 -17.23 -0.47
C SER A 23 -2.02 -18.40 0.24
N LEU A 24 -2.34 -18.20 1.52
CA LEU A 24 -3.08 -19.15 2.33
C LEU A 24 -4.57 -19.10 1.99
N GLY A 25 -5.17 -20.24 1.78
CA GLY A 25 -6.58 -20.40 1.47
C GLY A 25 -7.30 -21.34 2.43
N LYS A 26 -8.54 -21.66 2.12
CA LYS A 26 -9.38 -22.61 2.88
C LYS A 26 -8.64 -23.91 3.14
N GLY A 27 -8.73 -24.41 4.38
CA GLY A 27 -8.04 -25.61 4.83
C GLY A 27 -6.55 -25.44 5.16
N ASN A 28 -5.94 -24.27 4.92
CA ASN A 28 -4.58 -24.01 5.42
C ASN A 28 -4.63 -23.66 6.91
N LEU A 29 -3.66 -24.16 7.66
CA LEU A 29 -3.52 -23.85 9.07
C LEU A 29 -3.14 -22.39 9.28
N ALA A 30 -3.60 -21.82 10.40
CA ALA A 30 -3.16 -20.50 10.85
C ALA A 30 -1.65 -20.51 11.12
N PRO A 31 -0.95 -19.39 10.86
CA PRO A 31 0.44 -19.25 11.30
C PRO A 31 0.52 -19.28 12.81
N GLY A 32 1.68 -19.70 13.35
CA GLY A 32 1.94 -19.66 14.79
C GLY A 32 1.95 -18.24 15.35
N PRO A 33 2.22 -18.05 16.67
CA PRO A 33 2.32 -16.73 17.29
C PRO A 33 3.31 -15.82 16.56
N VAL A 34 3.08 -14.50 16.60
CA VAL A 34 4.03 -13.51 16.05
C VAL A 34 5.26 -13.48 16.96
N PRO A 35 6.49 -13.65 16.41
CA PRO A 35 7.70 -13.56 17.19
C PRO A 35 7.88 -12.18 17.84
N GLU A 36 8.58 -12.14 18.98
CA GLU A 36 8.91 -10.86 19.63
C GLU A 36 9.80 -10.00 18.71
N GLY A 37 9.59 -8.69 18.75
CA GLY A 37 10.32 -7.73 17.89
C GLY A 37 9.90 -7.71 16.42
N ILE A 38 8.89 -8.48 16.04
CA ILE A 38 8.35 -8.53 14.69
C ILE A 38 6.87 -8.12 14.71
N ILE A 39 6.41 -7.49 13.65
CA ILE A 39 5.00 -7.30 13.38
C ILE A 39 4.60 -8.15 12.17
N ARG A 40 3.45 -8.81 12.22
CA ARG A 40 2.93 -9.60 11.10
C ARG A 40 1.92 -8.79 10.33
N LEU A 41 2.06 -8.80 9.01
CA LEU A 41 1.08 -8.23 8.09
C LEU A 41 0.37 -9.35 7.34
N TYR A 42 -0.94 -9.48 7.53
CA TYR A 42 -1.79 -10.23 6.62
C TYR A 42 -2.11 -9.37 5.41
N SER A 43 -1.79 -9.89 4.24
CA SER A 43 -1.77 -9.14 2.98
C SER A 43 -2.37 -9.94 1.83
N MET A 44 -2.50 -9.33 0.68
CA MET A 44 -2.64 -9.98 -0.62
C MET A 44 -1.79 -9.19 -1.63
N ARG A 45 -0.95 -9.91 -2.39
CA ARG A 45 0.09 -9.34 -3.26
C ARG A 45 -0.39 -8.13 -4.09
N TYR A 46 -1.54 -8.23 -4.71
CA TYR A 46 -2.06 -7.23 -5.64
C TYR A 46 -3.08 -6.27 -5.02
N CYS A 47 -3.34 -6.35 -3.70
CA CYS A 47 -4.28 -5.46 -3.03
C CYS A 47 -3.67 -4.08 -2.82
N PRO A 48 -4.23 -3.00 -3.41
CA PRO A 48 -3.71 -1.65 -3.22
C PRO A 48 -3.82 -1.18 -1.77
N PHE A 49 -4.87 -1.59 -1.06
CA PHE A 49 -5.03 -1.26 0.35
C PHE A 49 -3.95 -1.91 1.23
N ALA A 50 -3.64 -3.19 1.01
CA ALA A 50 -2.56 -3.86 1.73
C ALA A 50 -1.17 -3.33 1.33
N GLN A 51 -1.02 -2.84 0.10
CA GLN A 51 0.21 -2.22 -0.35
C GLN A 51 0.54 -0.94 0.42
N ARG A 52 -0.46 -0.13 0.83
CA ARG A 52 -0.24 1.00 1.74
C ARG A 52 0.60 0.61 2.95
N THR A 53 0.17 -0.42 3.65
CA THR A 53 0.85 -0.90 4.86
C THR A 53 2.23 -1.47 4.56
N ARG A 54 2.40 -2.22 3.44
CA ARG A 54 3.73 -2.71 3.00
C ARG A 54 4.70 -1.56 2.75
N LEU A 55 4.25 -0.50 2.06
CA LEU A 55 5.07 0.68 1.79
C LEU A 55 5.52 1.37 3.08
N ILE A 56 4.64 1.53 4.06
CA ILE A 56 4.99 2.14 5.34
C ILE A 56 5.96 1.27 6.14
N LEU A 57 5.73 -0.04 6.22
CA LEU A 57 6.66 -0.98 6.87
C LEU A 57 8.07 -0.86 6.27
N LYS A 58 8.15 -0.81 4.95
CA LYS A 58 9.41 -0.69 4.22
C LYS A 58 10.04 0.69 4.40
N ALA A 59 9.28 1.77 4.21
CA ALA A 59 9.77 3.15 4.34
C ALA A 59 10.34 3.46 5.73
N LYS A 60 9.79 2.82 6.76
CA LYS A 60 10.24 2.98 8.16
C LYS A 60 11.29 1.94 8.56
N GLY A 61 11.60 0.94 7.73
CA GLY A 61 12.53 -0.13 8.05
C GLY A 61 12.06 -1.03 9.21
N ILE A 62 10.74 -1.18 9.38
CA ILE A 62 10.16 -1.96 10.47
C ILE A 62 10.33 -3.45 10.19
N ASN A 63 10.88 -4.19 11.15
CA ASN A 63 11.04 -5.64 11.04
C ASN A 63 9.67 -6.32 11.04
N HIS A 64 9.36 -7.06 9.98
CA HIS A 64 8.03 -7.64 9.78
C HIS A 64 8.06 -8.95 8.99
N GLU A 65 6.97 -9.70 9.08
CA GLU A 65 6.69 -10.84 8.21
C GLU A 65 5.37 -10.63 7.48
N ILE A 66 5.26 -11.16 6.25
CA ILE A 66 4.06 -11.06 5.43
C ILE A 66 3.42 -12.44 5.27
N VAL A 67 2.13 -12.52 5.56
CA VAL A 67 1.28 -13.69 5.32
C VAL A 67 0.23 -13.34 4.27
N ASN A 68 0.36 -13.88 3.06
CA ASN A 68 -0.61 -13.61 2.01
C ASN A 68 -1.86 -14.48 2.17
N ILE A 69 -3.03 -13.86 2.00
CA ILE A 69 -4.35 -14.49 2.09
C ILE A 69 -4.98 -14.59 0.70
N ASN A 70 -5.53 -15.75 0.37
CA ASN A 70 -6.35 -15.91 -0.83
C ASN A 70 -7.76 -15.36 -0.56
N LEU A 71 -8.01 -14.12 -0.99
CA LEU A 71 -9.27 -13.42 -0.73
C LEU A 71 -10.49 -14.02 -1.44
N LYS A 72 -10.28 -14.87 -2.47
CA LYS A 72 -11.37 -15.58 -3.16
C LYS A 72 -11.75 -16.89 -2.46
N ASN A 73 -10.84 -17.45 -1.67
CA ASN A 73 -11.02 -18.70 -0.95
C ASN A 73 -10.31 -18.61 0.40
N LYS A 74 -10.85 -17.79 1.30
CA LYS A 74 -10.23 -17.40 2.56
C LYS A 74 -10.14 -18.57 3.54
N PRO A 75 -9.04 -18.67 4.35
CA PRO A 75 -9.02 -19.61 5.47
C PRO A 75 -10.05 -19.19 6.52
N GLU A 76 -10.68 -20.15 7.17
CA GLU A 76 -11.72 -19.92 8.17
C GLU A 76 -11.18 -19.10 9.37
N TRP A 77 -9.99 -19.41 9.82
CA TRP A 77 -9.33 -18.70 10.95
C TRP A 77 -9.03 -17.23 10.66
N PHE A 78 -9.02 -16.83 9.39
CA PHE A 78 -8.73 -15.42 9.04
C PHE A 78 -9.83 -14.46 9.48
N PHE A 79 -11.07 -14.95 9.62
CA PHE A 79 -12.18 -14.15 10.14
C PHE A 79 -12.04 -13.84 11.64
N GLU A 80 -11.19 -14.60 12.37
CA GLU A 80 -10.78 -14.24 13.74
C GLU A 80 -9.78 -13.09 13.76
N LYS A 81 -9.01 -12.90 12.66
CA LYS A 81 -8.07 -11.79 12.52
C LYS A 81 -8.75 -10.51 12.04
N ASN A 82 -9.73 -10.63 11.16
CA ASN A 82 -10.59 -9.54 10.72
C ASN A 82 -11.99 -10.10 10.39
N PRO A 83 -13.02 -9.72 11.13
CA PRO A 83 -14.39 -10.24 10.93
C PRO A 83 -14.95 -9.94 9.53
N PHE A 84 -14.45 -8.89 8.86
CA PHE A 84 -14.81 -8.55 7.47
C PHE A 84 -14.03 -9.38 6.44
N GLY A 85 -13.03 -10.18 6.87
CA GLY A 85 -12.20 -11.00 5.99
C GLY A 85 -11.42 -10.19 4.95
N MET A 86 -11.04 -8.96 5.27
CA MET A 86 -10.30 -8.04 4.39
C MET A 86 -8.85 -7.88 4.84
N VAL A 87 -8.00 -7.47 3.91
CA VAL A 87 -6.61 -7.08 4.15
C VAL A 87 -6.41 -5.60 3.85
N PRO A 88 -5.47 -4.91 4.54
CA PRO A 88 -4.45 -5.40 5.47
C PRO A 88 -4.98 -5.67 6.87
N VAL A 89 -4.28 -6.56 7.61
CA VAL A 89 -4.37 -6.67 9.05
C VAL A 89 -2.96 -6.75 9.62
N LEU A 90 -2.66 -5.95 10.63
CA LEU A 90 -1.45 -6.08 11.43
C LEU A 90 -1.75 -6.92 12.68
N GLU A 91 -0.81 -7.81 13.04
CA GLU A 91 -0.82 -8.54 14.29
C GLU A 91 0.51 -8.32 15.02
N THR A 92 0.43 -7.81 16.25
CA THR A 92 1.60 -7.59 17.10
C THR A 92 2.00 -8.89 17.82
N SER A 93 3.21 -8.94 18.37
CA SER A 93 3.67 -10.08 19.22
C SER A 93 2.82 -10.28 20.48
N LYS A 94 2.01 -9.28 20.86
CA LYS A 94 1.04 -9.37 21.96
C LYS A 94 -0.34 -9.86 21.52
N GLY A 95 -0.51 -10.25 20.23
CA GLY A 95 -1.78 -10.69 19.67
C GLY A 95 -2.79 -9.57 19.38
N GLN A 96 -2.38 -8.31 19.45
CA GLN A 96 -3.24 -7.17 19.10
C GLN A 96 -3.43 -7.11 17.60
N LEU A 97 -4.66 -6.89 17.16
CA LEU A 97 -5.05 -6.85 15.76
C LEU A 97 -5.48 -5.43 15.38
N ILE A 98 -4.88 -4.91 14.29
CA ILE A 98 -5.20 -3.60 13.73
C ILE A 98 -5.54 -3.80 12.25
N TYR A 99 -6.69 -3.34 11.82
CA TYR A 99 -7.11 -3.38 10.41
C TYR A 99 -7.59 -2.00 9.94
N GLU A 100 -8.07 -1.88 8.70
CA GLU A 100 -8.26 -0.66 7.92
C GLU A 100 -6.92 0.00 7.52
N SER A 101 -6.66 0.09 6.21
CA SER A 101 -5.34 0.48 5.71
C SER A 101 -4.85 1.85 6.17
N PRO A 102 -5.67 2.90 6.31
CA PRO A 102 -5.20 4.16 6.88
C PRO A 102 -4.82 4.02 8.36
N ILE A 103 -5.60 3.24 9.11
CA ILE A 103 -5.37 3.02 10.55
C ILE A 103 -4.11 2.20 10.76
N THR A 104 -3.87 1.14 9.98
CA THR A 104 -2.62 0.36 10.07
C THR A 104 -1.40 1.22 9.79
N CYS A 105 -1.48 2.14 8.83
CA CYS A 105 -0.39 3.05 8.49
C CYS A 105 -0.14 4.08 9.59
N GLU A 106 -1.19 4.68 10.15
CA GLU A 106 -1.09 5.63 11.25
C GLU A 106 -0.54 4.94 12.53
N TYR A 107 -1.02 3.74 12.84
CA TYR A 107 -0.49 2.94 13.94
C TYR A 107 1.03 2.72 13.82
N LEU A 108 1.50 2.33 12.63
CA LEU A 108 2.94 2.14 12.39
C LEU A 108 3.72 3.44 12.54
N ASP A 109 3.14 4.57 12.14
CA ASP A 109 3.80 5.88 12.26
C ASP A 109 3.91 6.34 13.71
N GLU A 110 2.94 5.99 14.55
CA GLU A 110 2.93 6.35 15.98
C GLU A 110 3.73 5.36 16.83
N ALA A 111 3.60 4.06 16.57
CA ALA A 111 4.29 3.02 17.33
C ALA A 111 5.80 2.95 17.07
N TYR A 112 6.25 3.45 15.91
CA TYR A 112 7.67 3.51 15.50
C TYR A 112 8.06 4.95 15.17
N PRO A 113 8.29 5.82 16.17
CA PRO A 113 8.38 7.27 16.00
C PRO A 113 9.69 7.79 15.38
N GLU A 114 10.71 6.95 15.19
CA GLU A 114 12.05 7.36 14.76
C GLU A 114 12.05 8.04 13.38
N LYS A 115 11.16 7.62 12.50
CA LYS A 115 10.98 8.21 11.17
C LYS A 115 9.52 8.53 10.96
N LYS A 116 9.10 9.71 11.43
CA LYS A 116 7.71 10.18 11.22
C LYS A 116 7.45 10.44 9.74
N LEU A 117 6.30 9.96 9.27
CA LEU A 117 5.80 10.17 7.91
C LEU A 117 4.66 11.20 7.87
N TYR A 118 3.89 11.34 8.95
CA TYR A 118 3.01 12.48 9.13
C TYR A 118 3.80 13.69 9.60
N PRO A 119 3.44 14.91 9.14
CA PRO A 119 4.02 16.14 9.66
C PRO A 119 3.70 16.31 11.15
N ALA A 120 4.58 17.03 11.86
CA ALA A 120 4.39 17.34 13.28
C ALA A 120 3.31 18.41 13.49
N ASP A 121 3.13 19.31 12.53
CA ASP A 121 2.09 20.34 12.59
C ASP A 121 0.69 19.70 12.49
N PRO A 122 -0.21 19.99 13.45
CA PRO A 122 -1.55 19.40 13.46
C PRO A 122 -2.42 19.80 12.28
N TYR A 123 -2.26 21.01 11.75
CA TYR A 123 -3.01 21.47 10.58
C TYR A 123 -2.56 20.73 9.32
N GLU A 124 -1.27 20.62 9.10
CA GLU A 124 -0.71 19.86 7.97
C GLU A 124 -1.09 18.38 8.04
N LYS A 125 -1.04 17.78 9.24
CA LYS A 125 -1.53 16.40 9.45
C LYS A 125 -3.03 16.27 9.11
N ALA A 126 -3.84 17.24 9.53
CA ALA A 126 -5.27 17.26 9.23
C ALA A 126 -5.53 17.46 7.73
N TYR A 127 -4.76 18.32 7.08
CA TYR A 127 -4.85 18.55 5.64
C TYR A 127 -4.58 17.27 4.84
N GLN A 128 -3.53 16.51 5.17
CA GLN A 128 -3.27 15.22 4.55
C GLN A 128 -4.42 14.22 4.74
N LYS A 129 -5.05 14.21 5.91
CA LYS A 129 -6.24 13.35 6.17
C LYS A 129 -7.45 13.79 5.35
N MET A 130 -7.65 15.10 5.14
CA MET A 130 -8.70 15.61 4.25
C MET A 130 -8.44 15.22 2.80
N LEU A 131 -7.20 15.27 2.32
CA LEU A 131 -6.81 14.78 1.00
C LEU A 131 -7.10 13.29 0.84
N LEU A 132 -6.78 12.49 1.85
CA LEU A 132 -7.07 11.05 1.86
C LEU A 132 -8.57 10.77 1.81
N GLU A 133 -9.36 11.54 2.54
CA GLU A 133 -10.84 11.43 2.52
C GLU A 133 -11.38 11.77 1.13
N TYR A 134 -10.88 12.82 0.50
CA TYR A 134 -11.22 13.10 -0.89
C TYR A 134 -10.82 11.95 -1.81
N PHE A 135 -9.58 11.47 -1.68
CA PHE A 135 -9.04 10.36 -2.48
C PHE A 135 -9.83 9.06 -2.28
N SER A 136 -10.47 8.85 -1.13
CA SER A 136 -11.25 7.65 -0.85
C SER A 136 -12.37 7.39 -1.88
N LYS A 137 -12.76 8.41 -2.63
CA LYS A 137 -13.76 8.34 -3.71
C LYS A 137 -13.18 7.81 -5.03
N VAL A 138 -11.85 7.82 -5.20
CA VAL A 138 -11.17 7.35 -6.42
C VAL A 138 -11.15 5.82 -6.56
N PRO A 139 -10.81 5.02 -5.53
CA PRO A 139 -10.75 3.57 -5.63
C PRO A 139 -12.02 2.87 -6.15
N PRO A 140 -13.25 3.23 -5.71
CA PRO A 140 -14.47 2.63 -6.25
C PRO A 140 -14.66 2.91 -7.74
N ILE A 141 -14.35 4.14 -8.19
CA ILE A 141 -14.45 4.53 -9.60
C ILE A 141 -13.41 3.78 -10.43
N THR A 142 -12.17 3.69 -9.94
CA THR A 142 -11.11 2.91 -10.58
C THR A 142 -11.54 1.45 -10.77
N TYR A 143 -12.14 0.84 -9.75
CA TYR A 143 -12.64 -0.53 -9.85
C TYR A 143 -13.75 -0.66 -10.88
N LYS A 144 -14.75 0.23 -10.85
CA LYS A 144 -15.86 0.27 -11.82
C LYS A 144 -15.35 0.41 -13.25
N TYR A 145 -14.40 1.33 -13.47
CA TYR A 145 -13.79 1.58 -14.77
C TYR A 145 -13.01 0.35 -15.28
N THR A 146 -12.15 -0.21 -14.44
CA THR A 146 -11.38 -1.42 -14.78
C THR A 146 -12.29 -2.62 -15.07
N LEU A 147 -13.41 -2.76 -14.35
CA LEU A 147 -14.37 -3.83 -14.55
C LEU A 147 -15.09 -3.69 -15.91
N ALA A 148 -15.51 -2.49 -16.28
CA ALA A 148 -16.13 -2.20 -17.58
C ALA A 148 -15.20 -2.57 -18.73
N ILE A 149 -13.92 -2.13 -18.68
CA ILE A 149 -12.91 -2.50 -19.68
C ILE A 149 -12.77 -4.02 -19.78
N ARG A 150 -12.62 -4.71 -18.64
CA ARG A 150 -12.41 -6.16 -18.61
C ARG A 150 -13.59 -6.94 -19.19
N ASN A 151 -14.81 -6.46 -18.99
CA ASN A 151 -16.02 -7.09 -19.46
C ASN A 151 -16.37 -6.73 -20.92
N GLY A 152 -15.64 -5.79 -21.54
CA GLY A 152 -15.97 -5.26 -22.88
C GLY A 152 -17.24 -4.39 -22.90
N GLU A 153 -17.59 -3.81 -21.75
CA GLU A 153 -18.71 -2.88 -21.59
C GLU A 153 -18.32 -1.45 -21.96
N ASP A 154 -19.29 -0.57 -22.18
CA ASP A 154 -19.00 0.85 -22.37
C ASP A 154 -18.38 1.46 -21.10
N ALA A 155 -17.14 1.87 -21.22
CA ALA A 155 -16.34 2.43 -20.14
C ALA A 155 -16.29 3.97 -20.16
N SER A 156 -17.00 4.64 -21.07
CA SER A 156 -16.91 6.09 -21.29
C SER A 156 -17.33 6.90 -20.05
N ALA A 157 -18.47 6.55 -19.44
CA ALA A 157 -18.96 7.23 -18.25
C ALA A 157 -18.03 7.05 -17.03
N PRO A 158 -17.62 5.83 -16.63
CA PRO A 158 -16.68 5.66 -15.52
C PRO A 158 -15.29 6.25 -15.82
N LYS A 159 -14.86 6.30 -17.09
CA LYS A 159 -13.62 6.99 -17.48
C LYS A 159 -13.72 8.49 -17.21
N SER A 160 -14.80 9.14 -17.66
CA SER A 160 -15.00 10.57 -17.44
C SER A 160 -15.06 10.92 -15.95
N GLU A 161 -15.77 10.13 -15.15
CA GLU A 161 -15.83 10.31 -13.70
C GLU A 161 -14.45 10.15 -13.04
N TYR A 162 -13.67 9.17 -13.50
CA TYR A 162 -12.30 8.95 -13.04
C TYR A 162 -11.39 10.13 -13.34
N GLN A 163 -11.42 10.63 -14.57
CA GLN A 163 -10.66 11.80 -15.00
C GLN A 163 -11.02 13.05 -14.20
N GLU A 164 -12.32 13.31 -13.97
CA GLU A 164 -12.78 14.43 -13.13
C GLU A 164 -12.16 14.40 -11.72
N LYS A 165 -12.14 13.22 -11.08
CA LYS A 165 -11.55 13.09 -9.74
C LYS A 165 -10.04 13.30 -9.73
N LEU A 166 -9.34 12.85 -10.76
CA LEU A 166 -7.90 13.07 -10.88
C LEU A 166 -7.57 14.54 -11.13
N LEU A 167 -8.32 15.23 -12.01
CA LEU A 167 -8.16 16.67 -12.25
C LEU A 167 -8.32 17.48 -10.95
N LYS A 168 -9.28 17.07 -10.10
CA LYS A 168 -9.47 17.74 -8.82
C LYS A 168 -8.30 17.52 -7.86
N LEU A 169 -7.68 16.36 -7.87
CA LEU A 169 -6.45 16.10 -7.09
C LEU A 169 -5.29 16.94 -7.61
N GLU A 170 -5.16 17.07 -8.93
CA GLU A 170 -4.17 17.94 -9.58
C GLU A 170 -4.33 19.40 -9.15
N GLU A 171 -5.57 19.94 -9.17
CA GLU A 171 -5.85 21.28 -8.67
C GLU A 171 -5.45 21.46 -7.20
N MET A 172 -5.73 20.47 -6.34
CA MET A 172 -5.38 20.52 -4.93
C MET A 172 -3.86 20.57 -4.74
N LEU A 173 -3.10 19.76 -5.49
CA LEU A 173 -1.63 19.77 -5.46
C LEU A 173 -1.09 21.12 -5.98
N ALA A 174 -1.59 21.59 -7.11
CA ALA A 174 -1.18 22.86 -7.71
C ALA A 174 -1.41 24.05 -6.77
N ASN A 175 -2.53 24.06 -6.04
CA ASN A 175 -2.85 25.10 -5.07
C ASN A 175 -1.94 25.05 -3.84
N HIS A 176 -1.48 23.85 -3.44
CA HIS A 176 -0.55 23.71 -2.31
C HIS A 176 0.87 24.16 -2.67
N LYS A 177 1.21 24.21 -3.96
CA LYS A 177 2.51 24.69 -4.49
C LYS A 177 3.72 23.90 -3.97
N THR A 178 3.54 22.63 -3.69
CA THR A 178 4.59 21.72 -3.22
C THR A 178 4.82 20.61 -4.24
N LYS A 179 5.96 19.94 -4.13
CA LYS A 179 6.36 18.84 -5.04
C LYS A 179 5.50 17.58 -4.84
N PHE A 180 5.11 17.30 -3.60
CA PHE A 180 4.32 16.14 -3.22
C PHE A 180 3.04 16.59 -2.50
N PHE A 181 2.07 15.70 -2.37
CA PHE A 181 0.83 16.00 -1.66
C PHE A 181 1.05 16.31 -0.17
N GLY A 182 2.12 15.80 0.40
CA GLY A 182 2.48 16.06 1.79
C GLY A 182 3.49 17.17 2.02
N GLY A 183 3.91 17.89 0.96
CA GLY A 183 4.88 18.97 1.06
C GLY A 183 6.07 18.84 0.11
N ASP A 184 7.25 19.31 0.53
CA ASP A 184 8.46 19.28 -0.30
C ASP A 184 9.19 17.91 -0.29
N SER A 185 8.72 17.00 0.54
CA SER A 185 9.22 15.62 0.61
C SER A 185 8.08 14.61 0.70
N VAL A 186 8.35 13.37 0.29
CA VAL A 186 7.39 12.26 0.39
C VAL A 186 6.95 12.05 1.84
N SER A 187 5.66 12.00 2.06
CA SER A 187 5.04 11.89 3.38
C SER A 187 3.94 10.81 3.41
N MET A 188 3.22 10.67 4.52
CA MET A 188 2.20 9.66 4.70
C MET A 188 1.16 9.65 3.57
N ILE A 189 0.65 10.81 3.16
CA ILE A 189 -0.40 10.89 2.12
C ILE A 189 0.08 10.33 0.79
N ASP A 190 1.32 10.58 0.42
CA ASP A 190 1.89 10.11 -0.85
C ASP A 190 1.94 8.58 -0.89
N TYR A 191 2.38 7.93 0.20
CA TYR A 191 2.36 6.47 0.32
C TYR A 191 0.93 5.89 0.29
N LEU A 192 -0.05 6.62 0.85
CA LEU A 192 -1.43 6.16 0.92
C LEU A 192 -2.15 6.21 -0.42
N ILE A 193 -1.79 7.14 -1.31
CA ILE A 193 -2.42 7.26 -2.63
C ILE A 193 -1.66 6.52 -3.73
N TRP A 194 -0.34 6.36 -3.60
CA TRP A 194 0.55 5.75 -4.58
C TRP A 194 0.05 4.43 -5.18
N PRO A 195 -0.49 3.46 -4.43
CA PRO A 195 -0.91 2.18 -4.98
C PRO A 195 -1.90 2.26 -6.14
N TRP A 196 -2.67 3.31 -6.24
CA TRP A 196 -3.62 3.51 -7.34
C TRP A 196 -2.97 4.14 -8.56
N PHE A 197 -2.06 5.08 -8.33
CA PHE A 197 -1.31 5.71 -9.42
C PHE A 197 -0.40 4.71 -10.14
N GLU A 198 0.33 3.89 -9.40
CA GLU A 198 1.13 2.80 -9.96
C GLU A 198 0.28 1.87 -10.85
N ARG A 199 -0.96 1.59 -10.45
CA ARG A 199 -1.87 0.74 -11.23
C ARG A 199 -2.46 1.42 -12.46
N MET A 200 -2.56 2.72 -12.47
CA MET A 200 -3.03 3.45 -13.66
C MET A 200 -2.14 3.19 -14.86
N GLU A 201 -0.83 3.26 -14.66
CA GLU A 201 0.15 2.95 -15.68
C GLU A 201 0.11 1.47 -16.06
N GLY A 202 0.14 0.58 -15.07
CA GLY A 202 0.12 -0.87 -15.26
C GLY A 202 -1.13 -1.40 -15.96
N PHE A 203 -2.28 -0.78 -15.78
CA PHE A 203 -3.55 -1.15 -16.42
C PHE A 203 -3.89 -0.31 -17.65
N GLN A 204 -3.02 0.64 -18.02
CA GLN A 204 -3.24 1.55 -19.15
C GLN A 204 -4.61 2.24 -19.09
N LEU A 205 -5.01 2.67 -17.90
CA LEU A 205 -6.32 3.30 -17.68
C LEU A 205 -6.44 4.65 -18.35
N LEU A 206 -5.32 5.32 -18.61
CA LEU A 206 -5.21 6.56 -19.35
C LEU A 206 -4.10 6.39 -20.39
N ASP A 207 -4.25 7.00 -21.55
CA ASP A 207 -3.18 7.05 -22.53
C ASP A 207 -2.13 8.13 -22.17
N LYS A 208 -0.96 8.09 -22.84
CA LYS A 208 0.12 9.03 -22.55
C LYS A 208 -0.25 10.49 -22.83
N SER A 209 -1.15 10.76 -23.77
CA SER A 209 -1.59 12.13 -24.08
C SER A 209 -2.54 12.64 -22.99
N GLU A 210 -3.42 11.78 -22.50
CA GLU A 210 -4.30 12.07 -21.35
C GLU A 210 -3.47 12.33 -20.10
N ILE A 211 -2.50 11.45 -19.81
CA ILE A 211 -1.55 11.62 -18.70
C ILE A 211 -0.84 12.97 -18.81
N ASN A 212 -0.30 13.30 -19.97
CA ASN A 212 0.41 14.56 -20.18
C ASN A 212 -0.51 15.80 -20.06
N SER A 213 -1.81 15.66 -20.32
CA SER A 213 -2.78 16.77 -20.16
C SER A 213 -2.99 17.17 -18.69
N PHE A 214 -2.82 16.25 -17.76
CA PHE A 214 -2.90 16.52 -16.31
C PHE A 214 -1.69 17.31 -15.80
N GLY A 215 -0.54 17.30 -16.48
CA GLY A 215 0.70 17.96 -16.06
C GLY A 215 0.97 19.33 -16.69
N THR A 216 0.03 19.91 -17.43
CA THR A 216 0.24 21.19 -18.15
C THR A 216 0.14 22.44 -17.30
N ASN A 217 -0.12 22.33 -16.01
CA ASN A 217 -0.06 23.48 -15.12
C ASN A 217 1.41 23.82 -14.86
N LYS A 218 1.89 24.92 -15.49
CA LYS A 218 3.29 25.36 -15.60
C LYS A 218 4.04 25.57 -14.26
N ASN A 219 3.39 25.36 -13.13
CA ASN A 219 3.94 25.56 -11.80
C ASN A 219 4.11 24.27 -10.97
N THR A 220 3.69 23.12 -11.51
CA THR A 220 3.89 21.83 -10.87
C THR A 220 4.64 20.94 -11.85
N GLU A 221 5.81 20.47 -11.49
CA GLU A 221 6.31 19.22 -12.04
C GLU A 221 5.22 18.22 -11.70
N SER A 222 4.47 17.81 -12.72
CA SER A 222 3.15 17.17 -12.64
C SER A 222 3.06 16.08 -11.56
N LEU A 223 1.82 15.72 -11.13
CA LEU A 223 1.47 14.48 -10.42
C LEU A 223 2.25 13.23 -10.92
N TRP A 224 2.83 13.35 -12.10
CA TRP A 224 3.53 12.32 -12.87
C TRP A 224 5.04 12.34 -12.74
N SER A 225 5.64 13.26 -11.99
CA SER A 225 7.01 13.09 -11.51
C SER A 225 7.08 12.03 -10.38
N PHE A 226 6.15 11.08 -10.41
CA PHE A 226 6.12 9.88 -9.57
C PHE A 226 7.39 9.02 -9.70
N SER A 227 8.21 9.23 -10.73
CA SER A 227 9.58 8.74 -10.75
C SER A 227 10.33 9.11 -9.47
N ASP A 228 10.05 10.27 -8.89
CA ASP A 228 10.68 10.71 -7.64
C ASP A 228 10.09 10.01 -6.41
N ILE A 229 8.77 9.72 -6.38
CA ILE A 229 8.20 8.87 -5.34
C ILE A 229 8.78 7.45 -5.48
N TRP A 230 8.82 6.91 -6.70
CA TRP A 230 9.39 5.60 -6.98
C TRP A 230 10.86 5.52 -6.61
N ASN A 231 11.66 6.51 -6.99
CA ASN A 231 13.10 6.55 -6.70
C ASN A 231 13.41 6.80 -5.21
N ASN A 232 12.48 7.37 -4.45
CA ASN A 232 12.59 7.55 -3.00
C ASN A 232 11.92 6.44 -2.20
N LEU A 233 11.18 5.52 -2.87
CA LEU A 233 10.73 4.29 -2.22
C LEU A 233 11.95 3.37 -2.07
N PRO A 234 12.12 2.71 -0.92
CA PRO A 234 13.09 1.65 -0.78
C PRO A 234 12.81 0.61 -1.88
N SER A 235 13.81 0.22 -2.67
CA SER A 235 13.67 -0.73 -3.79
C SER A 235 12.87 -1.96 -3.36
N THR A 236 11.94 -2.43 -4.19
CA THR A 236 11.17 -3.66 -3.95
C THR A 236 11.96 -4.92 -4.31
N GLU A 237 13.22 -4.73 -4.75
CA GLU A 237 14.15 -5.81 -5.09
C GLU A 237 15.03 -6.10 -3.88
N GLU A 238 14.61 -7.10 -3.09
CA GLU A 238 15.41 -8.10 -2.38
C GLU A 238 14.51 -9.24 -1.91
#